data_8d32caadd3d39389b348efd72ab11f9f
#
_entry.id   8d32caadd3d39389b348efd72ab11f9f
#
_cell.length_a   1.000
_cell.length_b   1.000
_cell.length_c   1.000
_cell.angle_alpha   90.00
_cell.angle_beta   90.00
_cell.angle_gamma   90.00
#
_symmetry.space_group_name_H-M   'P 1'
#
loop_
_entity.id
_entity.type
_entity.pdbx_description
1 polymer ?
#
loop_
_entity_poly.entity_id
_entity_poly.type
_entity_poly.pdbx_seq_one_letter_code
_entity_poly.pdbx_strand_id
1 'polypeptide(L)'
;MAPLALGACSGGPAAPALTARVVSVVPSGAATGVDPNSPIVVTFSHPMQPGMEQYAALHEGDVTGPVVAGTWAWSDDRTALTFTPAQPLKAQTQYTLHLGGGIRATDGGFVDYGSCVGQHSGQWATQEMMGGGMMGGNMMGTGWRHPNGTYGMVFTFTTA
;
A
#
# COMPACT_ATOMS: atom_id res chain seq x y z
N MET A 1 27.36 21.69 49.18
CA MET A 1 27.15 20.48 48.36
C MET A 1 25.74 20.53 47.77
N ALA A 2 25.62 20.83 46.49
CA ALA A 2 24.35 20.88 45.80
C ALA A 2 24.14 19.50 45.07
N PRO A 3 22.97 18.90 45.17
CA PRO A 3 22.71 17.68 44.40
C PRO A 3 22.49 17.99 42.91
N LEU A 4 23.23 17.31 42.04
CA LEU A 4 22.97 17.29 40.61
C LEU A 4 21.65 16.54 40.37
N ALA A 5 20.67 17.27 39.88
CA ALA A 5 19.47 16.64 39.29
C ALA A 5 19.85 16.01 37.96
N LEU A 6 19.85 14.67 37.88
CA LEU A 6 19.87 13.96 36.60
C LEU A 6 18.51 14.20 35.94
N GLY A 7 18.51 14.99 34.88
CA GLY A 7 17.38 15.10 33.98
C GLY A 7 17.16 13.78 33.28
N ALA A 8 16.06 13.08 33.61
CA ALA A 8 15.56 11.95 32.84
C ALA A 8 15.10 12.49 31.49
N CYS A 9 15.86 12.20 30.42
CA CYS A 9 15.35 12.33 29.07
C CYS A 9 14.19 11.35 28.91
N SER A 10 12.97 11.87 29.00
CA SER A 10 11.78 11.15 28.59
C SER A 10 11.88 10.95 27.06
N GLY A 11 12.41 9.82 26.64
CA GLY A 11 12.32 9.38 25.27
C GLY A 11 10.85 9.23 24.93
N GLY A 12 10.33 10.08 24.06
CA GLY A 12 9.03 9.85 23.44
C GLY A 12 9.02 8.50 22.74
N PRO A 13 7.85 7.91 22.49
CA PRO A 13 7.78 6.63 21.76
C PRO A 13 8.55 6.76 20.46
N ALA A 14 9.48 5.82 20.22
CA ALA A 14 10.25 5.78 19.00
C ALA A 14 9.29 5.66 17.81
N ALA A 15 9.56 6.41 16.73
CA ALA A 15 8.81 6.25 15.51
C ALA A 15 8.88 4.78 15.04
N PRO A 16 7.78 4.19 14.55
CA PRO A 16 7.80 2.80 14.13
C PRO A 16 8.82 2.59 13.02
N ALA A 17 9.56 1.47 13.11
CA ALA A 17 10.59 1.15 12.14
C ALA A 17 9.97 0.87 10.77
N LEU A 18 10.60 1.35 9.71
CA LEU A 18 10.27 1.06 8.32
C LEU A 18 11.26 -0.01 7.85
N THR A 19 10.87 -1.29 7.88
CA THR A 19 11.78 -2.40 7.60
C THR A 19 11.48 -3.08 6.28
N ALA A 20 10.23 -3.14 5.85
CA ALA A 20 9.80 -3.76 4.62
C ALA A 20 9.67 -2.73 3.49
N ARG A 21 9.69 -3.21 2.25
CA ARG A 21 9.44 -2.42 1.04
C ARG A 21 8.70 -3.25 0.00
N VAL A 22 8.03 -2.59 -0.94
CA VAL A 22 7.54 -3.23 -2.15
C VAL A 22 8.71 -3.48 -3.10
N VAL A 23 8.93 -4.71 -3.47
CA VAL A 23 10.01 -5.14 -4.39
C VAL A 23 9.55 -5.07 -5.83
N SER A 24 8.32 -5.53 -6.09
CA SER A 24 7.74 -5.50 -7.43
C SER A 24 6.21 -5.47 -7.38
N VAL A 25 5.62 -4.97 -8.43
CA VAL A 25 4.18 -5.06 -8.72
C VAL A 25 4.01 -5.55 -10.16
N VAL A 26 3.12 -6.51 -10.36
CA VAL A 26 2.74 -7.02 -11.68
C VAL A 26 1.22 -6.91 -11.81
N PRO A 27 0.69 -6.22 -12.82
CA PRO A 27 1.38 -5.44 -13.85
C PRO A 27 2.22 -4.32 -13.25
N SER A 28 3.33 -3.98 -13.91
CA SER A 28 4.18 -2.87 -13.44
C SER A 28 3.45 -1.53 -13.52
N GLY A 29 3.89 -0.58 -12.72
CA GLY A 29 3.36 0.79 -12.79
C GLY A 29 3.43 1.37 -14.20
N ALA A 30 2.37 2.04 -14.63
CA ALA A 30 2.16 2.59 -15.96
C ALA A 30 2.12 1.55 -17.12
N ALA A 31 1.99 0.26 -16.82
CA ALA A 31 1.82 -0.76 -17.86
C ALA A 31 0.53 -0.52 -18.67
N THR A 32 0.60 -0.79 -19.96
CA THR A 32 -0.53 -0.72 -20.89
C THR A 32 -0.71 -2.06 -21.61
N GLY A 33 -1.91 -2.29 -22.15
CA GLY A 33 -2.19 -3.54 -22.85
C GLY A 33 -2.19 -4.76 -21.94
N VAL A 34 -2.53 -4.58 -20.68
CA VAL A 34 -2.60 -5.68 -19.70
C VAL A 34 -3.80 -6.57 -20.00
N ASP A 35 -3.59 -7.88 -19.99
CA ASP A 35 -4.69 -8.84 -20.16
C ASP A 35 -5.72 -8.65 -19.02
N PRO A 36 -7.00 -8.44 -19.33
CA PRO A 36 -8.06 -8.27 -18.34
C PRO A 36 -8.23 -9.43 -17.35
N ASN A 37 -7.69 -10.60 -17.66
CA ASN A 37 -7.75 -11.78 -16.80
C ASN A 37 -6.48 -11.95 -15.94
N SER A 38 -5.47 -11.12 -16.13
CA SER A 38 -4.22 -11.25 -15.39
C SER A 38 -4.43 -10.98 -13.91
N PRO A 39 -3.86 -11.81 -13.01
CA PRO A 39 -3.79 -11.49 -11.60
C PRO A 39 -2.87 -10.30 -11.37
N ILE A 40 -3.12 -9.57 -10.29
CA ILE A 40 -2.24 -8.49 -9.85
C ILE A 40 -1.43 -9.02 -8.66
N VAL A 41 -0.11 -8.92 -8.74
CA VAL A 41 0.79 -9.46 -7.72
C VAL A 41 1.67 -8.35 -7.16
N VAL A 42 1.68 -8.22 -5.84
CA VAL A 42 2.58 -7.34 -5.10
C VAL A 42 3.58 -8.18 -4.34
N THR A 43 4.87 -7.95 -4.54
CA THR A 43 5.94 -8.65 -3.83
C THR A 43 6.60 -7.71 -2.84
N PHE A 44 6.76 -8.19 -1.60
CA PHE A 44 7.40 -7.47 -0.51
C PHE A 44 8.75 -8.07 -0.17
N SER A 45 9.65 -7.28 0.39
CA SER A 45 10.98 -7.71 0.82
C SER A 45 10.99 -8.58 2.09
N HIS A 46 9.89 -8.60 2.83
CA HIS A 46 9.74 -9.32 4.10
C HIS A 46 8.39 -10.03 4.15
N PRO A 47 8.28 -11.12 4.91
CA PRO A 47 6.97 -11.73 5.19
C PRO A 47 6.05 -10.74 5.92
N MET A 48 4.81 -10.64 5.45
CA MET A 48 3.81 -9.73 6.01
C MET A 48 2.97 -10.40 7.10
N GLN A 49 2.45 -9.62 8.03
CA GLN A 49 1.51 -10.10 9.04
C GLN A 49 0.20 -10.59 8.39
N PRO A 50 -0.53 -11.51 9.05
CA PRO A 50 -1.88 -11.88 8.61
C PRO A 50 -2.82 -10.68 8.62
N GLY A 51 -3.78 -10.65 7.69
CA GLY A 51 -4.81 -9.62 7.63
C GLY A 51 -4.35 -8.30 6.98
N MET A 52 -3.13 -8.24 6.46
CA MET A 52 -2.62 -7.01 5.83
C MET A 52 -3.25 -6.75 4.45
N GLU A 53 -3.89 -7.73 3.85
CA GLU A 53 -4.68 -7.57 2.61
C GLU A 53 -5.81 -6.54 2.74
N GLN A 54 -6.29 -6.28 3.94
CA GLN A 54 -7.29 -5.25 4.20
C GLN A 54 -6.83 -3.82 3.83
N TYR A 55 -5.52 -3.63 3.72
CA TYR A 55 -4.92 -2.35 3.33
C TYR A 55 -4.55 -2.31 1.83
N ALA A 56 -5.04 -3.24 1.05
CA ALA A 56 -4.88 -3.25 -0.40
C ALA A 56 -6.23 -3.13 -1.08
N ALA A 57 -6.34 -2.31 -2.10
CA ALA A 57 -7.55 -2.18 -2.91
C ALA A 57 -7.20 -1.92 -4.38
N LEU A 58 -7.99 -2.49 -5.28
CA LEU A 58 -7.95 -2.17 -6.69
C LEU A 58 -9.15 -1.30 -7.03
N HIS A 59 -8.93 -0.17 -7.67
CA HIS A 59 -9.96 0.76 -8.10
C HIS A 59 -10.04 0.82 -9.62
N GLU A 60 -11.23 0.94 -10.16
CA GLU A 60 -11.43 1.31 -11.55
C GLU A 60 -11.22 2.83 -11.70
N GLY A 61 -10.36 3.24 -12.62
CA GLY A 61 -9.93 4.61 -12.74
C GLY A 61 -8.84 4.97 -11.73
N ASP A 62 -9.08 5.99 -10.95
CA ASP A 62 -8.20 6.44 -9.86
C ASP A 62 -8.64 5.92 -8.48
N VAL A 63 -7.97 6.36 -7.43
CA VAL A 63 -8.27 5.94 -6.04
C VAL A 63 -9.65 6.35 -5.54
N THR A 64 -10.34 7.23 -6.25
CA THR A 64 -11.72 7.65 -5.94
C THR A 64 -12.76 6.81 -6.67
N GLY A 65 -12.31 6.01 -7.63
CA GLY A 65 -13.18 5.12 -8.41
C GLY A 65 -13.71 3.93 -7.60
N PRO A 66 -14.68 3.19 -8.16
CA PRO A 66 -15.24 2.04 -7.48
C PRO A 66 -14.18 0.96 -7.23
N VAL A 67 -14.29 0.31 -6.08
CA VAL A 67 -13.43 -0.83 -5.74
C VAL A 67 -13.83 -2.02 -6.59
N VAL A 68 -12.84 -2.66 -7.20
CA VAL A 68 -13.03 -3.86 -8.01
C VAL A 68 -13.22 -5.06 -7.09
N ALA A 69 -14.29 -5.81 -7.32
CA ALA A 69 -14.54 -7.05 -6.58
C ALA A 69 -13.53 -8.14 -6.97
N GLY A 70 -13.04 -8.86 -5.98
CA GLY A 70 -12.07 -9.94 -6.20
C GLY A 70 -11.59 -10.55 -4.89
N THR A 71 -10.60 -11.42 -4.99
CA THR A 71 -10.03 -12.14 -3.86
C THR A 71 -8.55 -11.81 -3.71
N TRP A 72 -8.15 -11.48 -2.49
CA TRP A 72 -6.75 -11.32 -2.10
C TRP A 72 -6.24 -12.62 -1.48
N ALA A 73 -5.06 -13.07 -1.87
CA ALA A 73 -4.40 -14.25 -1.33
C ALA A 73 -2.91 -14.01 -1.13
N TRP A 74 -2.39 -14.45 0.01
CA TRP A 74 -0.96 -14.45 0.29
C TRP A 74 -0.30 -15.74 -0.19
N SER A 75 0.95 -15.63 -0.62
CA SER A 75 1.84 -16.79 -0.77
C SER A 75 2.10 -17.46 0.60
N ASP A 76 2.54 -18.72 0.59
CA ASP A 76 2.81 -19.48 1.83
C ASP A 76 3.82 -18.79 2.75
N ASP A 77 4.84 -18.16 2.17
CA ASP A 77 5.84 -17.36 2.89
C ASP A 77 5.40 -15.92 3.19
N ARG A 78 4.21 -15.54 2.73
CA ARG A 78 3.60 -14.21 2.89
C ARG A 78 4.45 -13.05 2.39
N THR A 79 5.27 -13.27 1.40
CA THR A 79 6.03 -12.23 0.71
C THR A 79 5.33 -11.71 -0.53
N ALA A 80 4.35 -12.45 -1.09
CA ALA A 80 3.58 -12.02 -2.25
C ALA A 80 2.09 -11.98 -1.94
N LEU A 81 1.45 -10.88 -2.32
CA LEU A 81 0.00 -10.68 -2.24
C LEU A 81 -0.58 -10.67 -3.66
N THR A 82 -1.48 -11.59 -3.94
CA THR A 82 -2.11 -11.74 -5.25
C THR A 82 -3.57 -11.33 -5.18
N PHE A 83 -4.00 -10.48 -6.10
CA PHE A 83 -5.41 -10.16 -6.34
C PHE A 83 -5.89 -10.87 -7.60
N THR A 84 -7.01 -11.60 -7.45
CA THR A 84 -7.72 -12.21 -8.57
C THR A 84 -9.08 -11.52 -8.69
N PRO A 85 -9.34 -10.78 -9.78
CA PRO A 85 -10.64 -10.16 -10.01
C PRO A 85 -11.76 -11.21 -10.08
N ALA A 86 -12.92 -10.90 -9.52
CA ALA A 86 -14.09 -11.77 -9.57
C ALA A 86 -14.69 -11.92 -10.99
N GLN A 87 -14.44 -10.94 -11.84
CA GLN A 87 -14.80 -10.91 -13.27
C GLN A 87 -13.61 -10.33 -14.04
N PRO A 88 -13.45 -10.64 -15.32
CA PRO A 88 -12.44 -9.99 -16.15
C PRO A 88 -12.53 -8.48 -16.03
N LEU A 89 -11.41 -7.81 -15.93
CA LEU A 89 -11.35 -6.36 -15.92
C LEU A 89 -11.89 -5.83 -17.26
N LYS A 90 -12.42 -4.62 -17.26
CA LYS A 90 -12.89 -3.98 -18.50
C LYS A 90 -11.70 -3.72 -19.43
N ALA A 91 -11.89 -3.89 -20.71
CA ALA A 91 -10.88 -3.56 -21.72
C ALA A 91 -10.64 -2.05 -21.79
N GLN A 92 -9.45 -1.66 -22.21
CA GLN A 92 -9.04 -0.27 -22.43
C GLN A 92 -9.36 0.67 -21.25
N THR A 93 -9.24 0.13 -20.04
CA THR A 93 -9.63 0.82 -18.81
C THR A 93 -8.43 0.95 -17.89
N GLN A 94 -8.25 2.13 -17.32
CA GLN A 94 -7.25 2.35 -16.29
C GLN A 94 -7.73 1.77 -14.97
N TYR A 95 -6.79 1.15 -14.25
CA TYR A 95 -6.99 0.69 -12.87
C TYR A 95 -5.89 1.25 -11.98
N THR A 96 -6.23 1.44 -10.71
CA THR A 96 -5.30 1.91 -9.69
C THR A 96 -5.27 0.93 -8.53
N LEU A 97 -4.12 0.29 -8.33
CA LEU A 97 -3.82 -0.47 -7.13
C LEU A 97 -3.39 0.52 -6.03
N HIS A 98 -4.08 0.48 -4.90
CA HIS A 98 -3.76 1.28 -3.73
C HIS A 98 -3.28 0.39 -2.58
N LEU A 99 -2.10 0.69 -2.04
CA LEU A 99 -1.53 0.04 -0.86
C LEU A 99 -1.51 1.04 0.28
N GLY A 100 -2.17 0.71 1.38
CA GLY A 100 -2.25 1.57 2.56
C GLY A 100 -0.98 1.57 3.41
N GLY A 101 -0.78 2.63 4.18
CA GLY A 101 0.38 2.81 5.06
C GLY A 101 0.39 1.91 6.30
N GLY A 102 -0.68 1.17 6.56
CA GLY A 102 -0.79 0.27 7.71
C GLY A 102 -0.23 -1.12 7.52
N ILE A 103 0.29 -1.44 6.33
CA ILE A 103 0.86 -2.77 6.03
C ILE A 103 2.11 -2.99 6.86
N ARG A 104 2.17 -4.13 7.57
CA ARG A 104 3.26 -4.49 8.48
C ARG A 104 3.88 -5.83 8.15
N ALA A 105 5.20 -5.90 8.30
CA ALA A 105 5.94 -7.15 8.28
C ALA A 105 5.81 -7.91 9.62
N THR A 106 6.16 -9.19 9.60
CA THR A 106 6.12 -10.06 10.80
C THR A 106 7.07 -9.62 11.89
N ASP A 107 8.13 -8.88 11.57
CA ASP A 107 9.05 -8.25 12.53
C ASP A 107 8.45 -7.00 13.21
N GLY A 108 7.23 -6.61 12.82
CA GLY A 108 6.51 -5.45 13.35
C GLY A 108 6.80 -4.14 12.64
N GLY A 109 7.74 -4.12 11.70
CA GLY A 109 8.07 -2.95 10.90
C GLY A 109 7.01 -2.65 9.83
N PHE A 110 6.87 -1.37 9.48
CA PHE A 110 5.99 -0.93 8.40
C PHE A 110 6.69 -1.00 7.04
N VAL A 111 5.89 -0.97 5.98
CA VAL A 111 6.42 -0.82 4.62
C VAL A 111 6.94 0.60 4.43
N ASP A 112 8.21 0.70 4.04
CA ASP A 112 8.80 1.96 3.60
C ASP A 112 8.50 2.18 2.11
N TYR A 113 7.52 3.00 1.85
CA TYR A 113 7.16 3.36 0.48
C TYR A 113 8.12 4.38 -0.14
N GLY A 114 8.97 5.07 0.67
CA GLY A 114 9.99 6.00 0.19
C GLY A 114 11.16 5.32 -0.52
N SER A 115 11.43 4.08 -0.16
CA SER A 115 12.51 3.29 -0.75
C SER A 115 12.06 2.33 -1.85
N CYS A 116 10.81 2.39 -2.28
CA CYS A 116 10.33 1.62 -3.43
C CYS A 116 10.97 2.11 -4.72
N VAL A 117 11.83 1.29 -5.29
CA VAL A 117 12.60 1.64 -6.47
C VAL A 117 11.77 1.44 -7.73
N GLY A 118 11.44 2.56 -8.39
CA GLY A 118 11.22 2.62 -9.85
C GLY A 118 9.99 1.91 -10.44
N GLN A 119 9.15 1.28 -9.65
CA GLN A 119 8.05 0.46 -10.17
C GLN A 119 6.66 1.09 -9.97
N HIS A 120 6.55 2.20 -9.28
CA HIS A 120 5.28 2.86 -9.07
C HIS A 120 4.98 3.85 -10.19
N SER A 121 3.76 3.81 -10.71
CA SER A 121 3.28 4.74 -11.73
C SER A 121 2.78 6.05 -11.14
N GLY A 122 2.57 6.07 -9.86
CA GLY A 122 2.00 7.21 -9.17
C GLY A 122 2.91 7.70 -8.06
N GLN A 123 2.67 8.92 -7.71
CA GLN A 123 3.22 9.52 -6.52
C GLN A 123 2.60 8.87 -5.28
N TRP A 124 3.26 9.02 -4.16
CA TRP A 124 2.69 8.84 -2.86
C TRP A 124 1.29 9.43 -2.82
N ALA A 125 0.35 8.65 -2.32
CA ALA A 125 -0.93 9.20 -1.96
C ALA A 125 -0.73 10.16 -0.80
N THR A 126 -0.57 11.43 -1.10
CA THR A 126 -0.47 12.50 -0.11
C THR A 126 -1.85 12.88 0.40
N GLN A 127 -1.89 13.59 1.51
CA GLN A 127 -3.15 14.11 2.04
C GLN A 127 -3.91 14.96 0.99
N GLU A 128 -3.22 15.60 0.08
CA GLU A 128 -3.83 16.41 -0.97
C GLU A 128 -4.55 15.55 -2.02
N MET A 129 -4.00 14.41 -2.41
CA MET A 129 -4.69 13.45 -3.28
C MET A 129 -5.90 12.81 -2.58
N MET A 130 -5.83 12.66 -1.27
CA MET A 130 -6.89 12.09 -0.43
C MET A 130 -7.82 13.16 0.16
N GLY A 131 -7.40 14.42 0.16
CA GLY A 131 -8.08 15.53 0.83
C GLY A 131 -9.32 16.04 0.11
N GLY A 132 -9.63 15.54 -1.06
CA GLY A 132 -10.83 15.93 -1.83
C GLY A 132 -12.17 15.44 -1.27
N GLY A 133 -12.21 14.88 -0.07
CA GLY A 133 -13.46 14.44 0.57
C GLY A 133 -14.17 13.28 -0.11
N MET A 134 -13.54 12.67 -1.12
CA MET A 134 -14.18 11.68 -1.99
C MET A 134 -13.82 10.23 -1.68
N MET A 135 -12.90 10.01 -0.77
CA MET A 135 -12.64 8.65 -0.28
C MET A 135 -13.70 8.31 0.75
N GLY A 136 -14.54 7.35 0.45
CA GLY A 136 -15.46 6.80 1.43
C GLY A 136 -14.73 6.50 2.73
N GLY A 137 -15.35 6.78 3.89
CA GLY A 137 -14.72 6.76 5.21
C GLY A 137 -13.92 5.51 5.57
N ASN A 138 -14.05 4.43 4.80
CA ASN A 138 -13.29 3.19 4.98
C ASN A 138 -11.83 3.27 4.49
N MET A 139 -11.51 4.19 3.59
CA MET A 139 -10.14 4.32 3.06
C MET A 139 -9.29 5.35 3.80
N MET A 140 -9.92 6.14 4.67
CA MET A 140 -9.26 7.14 5.51
C MET A 140 -9.02 6.62 6.94
N GLY A 141 -9.32 5.36 7.20
CA GLY A 141 -9.19 4.73 8.51
C GLY A 141 -7.74 4.58 8.98
N THR A 142 -7.61 4.23 10.24
CA THR A 142 -6.34 3.85 10.86
C THR A 142 -5.70 2.71 10.07
N GLY A 143 -4.50 2.90 9.58
CA GLY A 143 -3.78 1.90 8.79
C GLY A 143 -3.64 2.25 7.31
N TRP A 144 -4.46 3.15 6.78
CA TRP A 144 -4.26 3.68 5.42
C TRP A 144 -3.24 4.81 5.39
N ARG A 145 -3.06 5.49 6.52
CA ARG A 145 -2.07 6.55 6.67
C ARG A 145 -0.74 5.97 7.15
N HIS A 146 0.32 6.22 6.40
CA HIS A 146 1.67 5.87 6.81
C HIS A 146 2.13 6.73 8.00
N PRO A 147 3.00 6.21 8.89
CA PRO A 147 3.52 7.00 10.03
C PRO A 147 4.21 8.31 9.65
N ASN A 148 4.76 8.42 8.43
CA ASN A 148 5.34 9.65 7.91
C ASN A 148 4.30 10.68 7.43
N GLY A 149 3.01 10.37 7.55
CA GLY A 149 1.92 11.25 7.17
C GLY A 149 1.33 10.99 5.77
N THR A 150 1.90 10.09 4.97
CA THR A 150 1.35 9.69 3.68
C THR A 150 0.26 8.63 3.82
N TYR A 151 -0.60 8.49 2.82
CA TYR A 151 -1.71 7.53 2.83
C TYR A 151 -1.39 6.22 2.11
N GLY A 152 -0.14 5.97 1.82
CA GLY A 152 0.30 4.77 1.14
C GLY A 152 0.76 5.04 -0.29
N MET A 153 0.70 4.04 -1.16
CA MET A 153 1.25 4.10 -2.51
C MET A 153 0.23 3.64 -3.53
N VAL A 154 0.27 4.22 -4.71
CA VAL A 154 -0.58 3.84 -5.84
C VAL A 154 0.24 3.39 -7.05
N PHE A 155 -0.28 2.40 -7.76
CA PHE A 155 0.24 1.87 -9.01
C PHE A 155 -0.90 1.86 -10.02
N THR A 156 -0.70 2.46 -11.18
CA THR A 156 -1.72 2.48 -12.24
C THR A 156 -1.28 1.59 -13.40
N PHE A 157 -2.25 0.97 -14.06
CA PHE A 157 -2.06 0.24 -15.31
C PHE A 157 -3.32 0.37 -16.17
N THR A 158 -3.20 0.04 -17.45
CA THR A 158 -4.33 0.07 -18.39
C THR A 158 -4.45 -1.28 -19.09
N THR A 159 -5.64 -1.82 -19.12
CA THR A 159 -5.96 -3.08 -19.80
C THR A 159 -5.91 -2.95 -21.32
N ALA A 160 -5.81 -4.09 -22.02
CA ALA A 160 -5.85 -4.17 -23.49
C ALA A 160 -7.21 -3.81 -24.06
#